data_1b5d6d365d8113e6a50188f38480d71a
#
_entry.id   1b5d6d365d8113e6a50188f38480d71a
#
_cell.length_a   1.000
_cell.length_b   1.000
_cell.length_c   1.000
_cell.angle_alpha   90.00
_cell.angle_beta   90.00
_cell.angle_gamma   90.00
#
_symmetry.space_group_name_H-M   'P 1'
#
loop_
_entity.id
_entity.type
_entity.pdbx_description
1 polymer ?
#
loop_
_entity_poly.entity_id
_entity_poly.type
_entity_poly.pdbx_seq_one_letter_code
_entity_poly.pdbx_strand_id
1 'polypeptide(L)'
;MTDDEKEAASFRKMEKKATHRAMQKELDATRRAAAEQRLNGAAESSVIAEKKTGYEWFRNIGSPKFVVAPMVDQSDLGYRMLCREYGAQLVYTQMFNAGMFAEQEQYRVKEFVTCSGDRPLIVQFAGHDPAL
;
A
#
# COMPACT_ATOMS: atom_id res chain seq x y z
N MET A 1 -5.54 -2.26 -48.52
CA MET A 1 -4.80 -3.09 -47.56
C MET A 1 -5.01 -4.54 -47.96
N THR A 2 -3.99 -5.17 -48.44
CA THR A 2 -4.04 -6.58 -48.89
C THR A 2 -4.14 -7.53 -47.70
N ASP A 3 -4.57 -8.74 -47.92
CA ASP A 3 -4.70 -9.73 -46.80
C ASP A 3 -3.34 -10.07 -46.18
N ASP A 4 -2.28 -10.09 -46.99
CA ASP A 4 -0.89 -10.20 -46.51
C ASP A 4 -0.47 -9.06 -45.57
N GLU A 5 -0.91 -7.83 -45.83
CA GLU A 5 -0.60 -6.68 -44.96
C GLU A 5 -1.33 -6.78 -43.60
N LYS A 6 -2.53 -7.33 -43.56
CA LYS A 6 -3.30 -7.57 -42.34
C LYS A 6 -2.65 -8.67 -41.48
N GLU A 7 -2.18 -9.74 -42.13
CA GLU A 7 -1.51 -10.85 -41.46
C GLU A 7 -0.18 -10.42 -40.87
N ALA A 8 0.63 -9.67 -41.60
CA ALA A 8 1.88 -9.09 -41.12
C ALA A 8 1.68 -8.11 -39.94
N ALA A 9 0.61 -7.31 -39.98
CA ALA A 9 0.27 -6.39 -38.90
C ALA A 9 -0.18 -7.16 -37.62
N SER A 10 -0.94 -8.24 -37.81
CA SER A 10 -1.36 -9.12 -36.71
C SER A 10 -0.15 -9.82 -36.05
N PHE A 11 0.76 -10.33 -36.84
CA PHE A 11 1.98 -10.97 -36.36
C PHE A 11 2.85 -9.98 -35.53
N ARG A 12 3.09 -8.78 -36.04
CA ARG A 12 3.83 -7.72 -35.32
C ARG A 12 3.16 -7.32 -34.00
N LYS A 13 1.83 -7.34 -33.97
CA LYS A 13 1.06 -7.04 -32.74
C LYS A 13 1.20 -8.15 -31.70
N MET A 14 1.21 -9.41 -32.14
CA MET A 14 1.45 -10.56 -31.25
C MET A 14 2.88 -10.56 -30.70
N GLU A 15 3.87 -10.28 -31.52
CA GLU A 15 5.28 -10.21 -31.13
C GLU A 15 5.53 -9.10 -30.09
N LYS A 16 4.97 -7.89 -30.32
CA LYS A 16 5.01 -6.80 -29.34
C LYS A 16 4.33 -7.17 -28.02
N LYS A 17 3.24 -7.91 -28.08
CA LYS A 17 2.53 -8.37 -26.87
C LYS A 17 3.32 -9.43 -26.11
N ALA A 18 4.03 -10.32 -26.82
CA ALA A 18 4.88 -11.33 -26.23
C ALA A 18 6.12 -10.71 -25.55
N THR A 19 6.78 -9.77 -26.22
CA THR A 19 7.92 -9.04 -25.65
C THR A 19 7.52 -8.20 -24.43
N HIS A 20 6.37 -7.53 -24.47
CA HIS A 20 5.86 -6.78 -23.33
C HIS A 20 5.57 -7.70 -22.12
N ARG A 21 4.96 -8.88 -22.36
CA ARG A 21 4.71 -9.86 -21.29
C ARG A 21 6.00 -10.44 -20.71
N ALA A 22 7.00 -10.70 -21.53
CA ALA A 22 8.30 -11.18 -21.06
C ALA A 22 9.00 -10.15 -20.19
N MET A 23 9.02 -8.89 -20.63
CA MET A 23 9.59 -7.77 -19.87
C MET A 23 8.85 -7.53 -18.54
N GLN A 24 7.53 -7.62 -18.55
CA GLN A 24 6.73 -7.48 -17.31
C GLN A 24 7.05 -8.60 -16.31
N LYS A 25 7.17 -9.85 -16.80
CA LYS A 25 7.52 -11.00 -15.96
C LYS A 25 8.92 -10.86 -15.34
N GLU A 26 9.87 -10.35 -16.09
CA GLU A 26 11.23 -10.10 -15.61
C GLU A 26 11.27 -8.97 -14.56
N LEU A 27 10.52 -7.90 -14.80
CA LEU A 27 10.35 -6.80 -13.85
C LEU A 27 9.72 -7.28 -12.53
N ASP A 28 8.68 -8.11 -12.62
CA ASP A 28 8.01 -8.66 -11.43
C ASP A 28 8.95 -9.62 -10.67
N ALA A 29 9.77 -10.40 -11.37
CA ALA A 29 10.78 -11.27 -10.74
C ALA A 29 11.85 -10.45 -10.00
N THR A 30 12.33 -9.37 -10.62
CA THR A 30 13.31 -8.46 -10.00
C THR A 30 12.74 -7.77 -8.77
N ARG A 31 11.48 -7.34 -8.83
CA ARG A 31 10.76 -6.74 -7.68
C ARG A 31 10.62 -7.72 -6.53
N ARG A 32 10.26 -8.98 -6.81
CA ARG A 32 10.15 -10.04 -5.79
C ARG A 32 11.49 -10.31 -5.12
N ALA A 33 12.55 -10.43 -5.89
CA ALA A 33 13.89 -10.63 -5.35
C ALA A 33 14.34 -9.45 -4.46
N ALA A 34 14.07 -8.22 -4.87
CA ALA A 34 14.38 -7.02 -4.08
C ALA A 34 13.54 -6.95 -2.78
N ALA A 35 12.28 -7.36 -2.83
CA ALA A 35 11.41 -7.42 -1.65
C ALA A 35 11.87 -8.51 -0.65
N GLU A 36 12.29 -9.65 -1.17
CA GLU A 36 12.83 -10.76 -0.37
C GLU A 36 14.15 -10.37 0.32
N GLN A 37 15.03 -9.66 -0.37
CA GLN A 37 16.24 -9.09 0.23
C GLN A 37 15.95 -8.09 1.34
N ARG A 38 14.92 -7.24 1.17
CA ARG A 38 14.48 -6.29 2.21
C ARG A 38 13.92 -7.00 3.43
N LEU A 39 13.11 -8.04 3.23
CA LEU A 39 12.55 -8.86 4.30
C LEU A 39 13.65 -9.60 5.08
N ASN A 40 14.63 -10.18 4.38
CA ASN A 40 15.75 -10.88 5.01
C ASN A 40 16.67 -9.90 5.75
N GLY A 41 16.98 -8.73 5.18
CA GLY A 41 17.74 -7.68 5.85
C GLY A 41 17.02 -7.07 7.06
N ALA A 42 15.70 -6.98 7.02
CA ALA A 42 14.89 -6.56 8.17
C ALA A 42 14.85 -7.62 9.28
N ALA A 43 14.91 -8.90 8.93
CA ALA A 43 14.98 -10.00 9.89
C ALA A 43 16.32 -10.05 10.64
N GLU A 44 17.41 -9.69 9.99
CA GLU A 44 18.74 -9.60 10.64
C GLU A 44 18.90 -8.34 11.51
N SER A 45 18.19 -7.28 11.20
CA SER A 45 18.20 -6.01 11.97
C SER A 45 17.22 -5.99 13.14
N SER A 46 16.33 -6.95 13.25
CA SER A 46 15.45 -7.07 14.41
C SER A 46 16.19 -7.69 15.59
N VAL A 47 16.89 -6.86 16.38
CA VAL A 47 16.93 -7.08 17.83
C VAL A 47 15.51 -7.47 18.21
N ILE A 48 15.33 -8.66 18.75
CA ILE A 48 14.05 -9.25 19.14
C ILE A 48 13.30 -8.26 20.02
N ALA A 49 12.58 -7.35 19.41
CA ALA A 49 11.60 -6.56 20.10
C ALA A 49 10.55 -7.59 20.56
N GLU A 50 10.45 -7.77 21.86
CA GLU A 50 9.51 -8.66 22.51
C GLU A 50 8.15 -8.53 21.82
N LYS A 51 7.68 -9.60 21.20
CA LYS A 51 6.47 -9.59 20.35
C LYS A 51 5.28 -9.32 21.26
N LYS A 52 4.92 -8.05 21.38
CA LYS A 52 3.77 -7.63 22.21
C LYS A 52 2.52 -8.33 21.74
N THR A 53 1.74 -8.82 22.68
CA THR A 53 0.42 -9.39 22.37
C THR A 53 -0.49 -8.28 21.84
N GLY A 54 -1.51 -8.64 21.04
CA GLY A 54 -2.47 -7.67 20.52
C GLY A 54 -3.14 -6.84 21.64
N TYR A 55 -3.34 -7.43 22.81
CA TYR A 55 -3.88 -6.78 23.99
C TYR A 55 -2.93 -5.74 24.61
N GLU A 56 -1.65 -6.00 24.64
CA GLU A 56 -0.63 -5.05 25.11
C GLU A 56 -0.52 -3.86 24.17
N TRP A 57 -0.53 -4.12 22.86
CA TRP A 57 -0.57 -3.06 21.86
C TRP A 57 -1.83 -2.19 22.04
N PHE A 58 -3.00 -2.80 22.18
CA PHE A 58 -4.26 -2.10 22.38
C PHE A 58 -4.23 -1.20 23.63
N ARG A 59 -3.67 -1.69 24.75
CA ARG A 59 -3.47 -0.88 25.97
C ARG A 59 -2.50 0.28 25.74
N ASN A 60 -1.43 0.04 25.00
CA ASN A 60 -0.42 1.07 24.72
C ASN A 60 -0.96 2.23 23.89
N ILE A 61 -1.95 2.02 23.04
CA ILE A 61 -2.63 3.10 22.30
C ILE A 61 -3.77 3.75 23.11
N GLY A 62 -3.90 3.43 24.40
CA GLY A 62 -4.86 4.05 25.31
C GLY A 62 -6.21 3.34 25.40
N SER A 63 -6.33 2.07 24.97
CA SER A 63 -7.59 1.28 25.00
C SER A 63 -8.79 2.04 24.43
N PRO A 64 -8.74 2.50 23.17
CA PRO A 64 -9.74 3.37 22.58
C PRO A 64 -11.14 2.72 22.58
N LYS A 65 -12.14 3.44 23.07
CA LYS A 65 -13.55 3.01 23.09
C LYS A 65 -14.30 3.49 21.84
N PHE A 66 -13.93 4.67 21.33
CA PHE A 66 -14.56 5.27 20.16
C PHE A 66 -13.61 5.25 18.99
N VAL A 67 -13.99 4.49 17.97
CA VAL A 67 -13.18 4.22 16.78
C VAL A 67 -13.97 4.64 15.54
N VAL A 68 -13.35 5.44 14.68
CA VAL A 68 -13.95 5.84 13.40
C VAL A 68 -13.54 4.85 12.33
N ALA A 69 -14.52 4.29 11.63
CA ALA A 69 -14.30 3.36 10.53
C ALA A 69 -13.62 4.05 9.34
N PRO A 70 -12.79 3.33 8.58
CA PRO A 70 -12.20 3.84 7.35
C PRO A 70 -13.28 4.01 6.27
N MET A 71 -13.20 5.12 5.53
CA MET A 71 -14.09 5.40 4.40
C MET A 71 -13.28 5.87 3.20
N VAL A 72 -13.53 5.25 2.04
CA VAL A 72 -12.90 5.65 0.77
C VAL A 72 -13.29 7.08 0.43
N ASP A 73 -12.33 7.89 0.02
CA ASP A 73 -12.46 9.31 -0.36
C ASP A 73 -13.05 10.24 0.73
N GLN A 74 -13.19 9.77 1.96
CA GLN A 74 -13.78 10.56 3.05
C GLN A 74 -12.93 10.62 4.31
N SER A 75 -12.08 9.61 4.57
CA SER A 75 -11.22 9.58 5.76
C SER A 75 -9.92 10.37 5.55
N ASP A 76 -10.04 11.59 5.04
CA ASP A 76 -8.95 12.55 4.93
C ASP A 76 -8.55 13.14 6.30
N LEU A 77 -7.49 13.92 6.34
CA LEU A 77 -7.00 14.53 7.58
C LEU A 77 -8.06 15.43 8.23
N GLY A 78 -8.79 16.23 7.43
CA GLY A 78 -9.80 17.15 7.92
C GLY A 78 -10.92 16.43 8.64
N TYR A 79 -11.45 15.37 8.02
CA TYR A 79 -12.49 14.53 8.61
C TYR A 79 -12.00 13.83 9.88
N ARG A 80 -10.81 13.24 9.87
CA ARG A 80 -10.25 12.57 11.05
C ARG A 80 -10.07 13.53 12.21
N MET A 81 -9.58 14.75 11.97
CA MET A 81 -9.42 15.76 13.00
C MET A 81 -10.76 16.23 13.55
N LEU A 82 -11.76 16.41 12.69
CA LEU A 82 -13.13 16.73 13.13
C LEU A 82 -13.69 15.63 14.04
N CYS A 83 -13.55 14.36 13.64
CA CYS A 83 -14.00 13.24 14.48
C CYS A 83 -13.31 13.23 15.85
N ARG A 84 -12.03 13.61 15.93
CA ARG A 84 -11.31 13.72 17.20
C ARG A 84 -11.85 14.82 18.10
N GLU A 85 -12.25 15.96 17.55
CA GLU A 85 -12.92 17.02 18.30
C GLU A 85 -14.24 16.53 18.94
N TYR A 86 -14.90 15.59 18.27
CA TYR A 86 -16.13 14.95 18.79
C TYR A 86 -15.85 13.67 19.61
N GLY A 87 -14.61 13.42 20.01
CA GLY A 87 -14.24 12.38 20.97
C GLY A 87 -13.78 11.06 20.38
N ALA A 88 -13.50 10.97 19.08
CA ALA A 88 -12.88 9.80 18.49
C ALA A 88 -11.46 9.61 19.04
N GLN A 89 -11.16 8.40 19.53
CA GLN A 89 -9.88 8.07 20.16
C GLN A 89 -8.94 7.34 19.21
N LEU A 90 -9.48 6.63 18.23
CA LEU A 90 -8.74 5.94 17.18
C LEU A 90 -9.41 6.21 15.84
N VAL A 91 -8.63 6.51 14.83
CA VAL A 91 -9.11 6.76 13.48
C VAL A 91 -8.30 5.97 12.46
N TYR A 92 -8.90 5.77 11.29
CA TYR A 92 -8.28 5.10 10.14
C TYR A 92 -8.12 6.09 8.98
N THR A 93 -7.10 5.86 8.16
CA THR A 93 -7.02 6.52 6.84
C THR A 93 -8.04 5.89 5.88
N GLN A 94 -8.28 6.56 4.74
CA GLN A 94 -8.85 5.91 3.58
C GLN A 94 -7.95 4.74 3.13
N MET A 95 -8.49 3.87 2.30
CA MET A 95 -7.78 2.72 1.77
C MET A 95 -6.80 3.14 0.67
N PHE A 96 -5.51 2.94 0.89
CA PHE A 96 -4.47 3.19 -0.11
C PHE A 96 -4.21 1.96 -0.97
N ASN A 97 -3.93 2.16 -2.25
CA ASN A 97 -3.39 1.10 -3.09
C ASN A 97 -1.94 0.80 -2.69
N ALA A 98 -1.65 -0.42 -2.23
CA ALA A 98 -0.34 -0.79 -1.70
C ALA A 98 0.77 -0.64 -2.76
N GLY A 99 0.52 -1.07 -4.01
CA GLY A 99 1.49 -0.94 -5.10
C GLY A 99 1.80 0.51 -5.44
N MET A 100 0.79 1.36 -5.59
CA MET A 100 0.99 2.78 -5.85
C MET A 100 1.71 3.48 -4.69
N PHE A 101 1.37 3.12 -3.46
CA PHE A 101 2.01 3.68 -2.27
C PHE A 101 3.48 3.28 -2.16
N ALA A 102 3.84 2.05 -2.51
CA ALA A 102 5.22 1.58 -2.51
C ALA A 102 6.07 2.21 -3.61
N GLU A 103 5.51 2.41 -4.81
CA GLU A 103 6.25 2.77 -6.01
C GLU A 103 6.21 4.27 -6.34
N GLN A 104 5.14 4.99 -5.97
CA GLN A 104 4.91 6.37 -6.42
C GLN A 104 4.99 7.35 -5.25
N GLU A 105 6.08 8.10 -5.19
CA GLU A 105 6.26 9.13 -4.18
C GLU A 105 5.17 10.23 -4.23
N GLN A 106 4.80 10.65 -5.43
CA GLN A 106 3.76 11.66 -5.63
C GLN A 106 2.40 11.21 -5.07
N TYR A 107 2.08 9.90 -5.20
CA TYR A 107 0.87 9.32 -4.62
C TYR A 107 0.92 9.39 -3.09
N ARG A 108 2.04 9.00 -2.47
CA ARG A 108 2.22 9.07 -1.01
C ARG A 108 2.04 10.50 -0.48
N VAL A 109 2.71 11.46 -1.10
CA VAL A 109 2.67 12.86 -0.67
C VAL A 109 1.28 13.46 -0.79
N LYS A 110 0.56 13.12 -1.87
CA LYS A 110 -0.79 13.63 -2.12
C LYS A 110 -1.84 12.99 -1.21
N GLU A 111 -1.81 11.67 -1.09
CA GLU A 111 -2.91 10.92 -0.46
C GLU A 111 -2.70 10.69 1.04
N PHE A 112 -1.45 10.58 1.50
CA PHE A 112 -1.14 10.37 2.91
C PHE A 112 -0.74 11.66 3.61
N VAL A 113 -1.74 12.42 4.03
CA VAL A 113 -1.54 13.65 4.82
C VAL A 113 -1.89 13.37 6.27
N THR A 114 -1.01 13.74 7.20
CA THR A 114 -1.18 13.55 8.65
C THR A 114 -0.50 14.66 9.43
N CYS A 115 -0.83 14.81 10.72
CA CYS A 115 -0.18 15.76 11.64
C CYS A 115 0.06 15.11 13.01
N SER A 116 0.73 15.81 13.92
CA SER A 116 1.04 15.30 15.26
C SER A 116 -0.20 14.98 16.10
N GLY A 117 -1.28 15.74 15.93
CA GLY A 117 -2.57 15.50 16.61
C GLY A 117 -3.38 14.32 16.03
N ASP A 118 -2.99 13.80 14.87
CA ASP A 118 -3.68 12.68 14.22
C ASP A 118 -3.14 11.31 14.71
N ARG A 119 -3.10 11.13 16.01
CA ARG A 119 -2.62 9.90 16.68
C ARG A 119 -3.53 9.49 17.84
N PRO A 120 -3.72 8.18 18.09
CA PRO A 120 -3.27 7.03 17.29
C PRO A 120 -4.01 6.91 15.95
N LEU A 121 -3.29 6.54 14.87
CA LEU A 121 -3.81 6.41 13.51
C LEU A 121 -3.48 5.02 12.97
N ILE A 122 -4.46 4.35 12.36
CA ILE A 122 -4.25 3.11 11.60
C ILE A 122 -4.29 3.46 10.11
N VAL A 123 -3.25 3.05 9.40
CA VAL A 123 -3.15 3.22 7.94
C VAL A 123 -3.66 1.96 7.27
N GLN A 124 -4.64 2.10 6.38
CA GLN A 124 -5.25 0.98 5.67
C GLN A 124 -4.67 0.85 4.27
N PHE A 125 -4.26 -0.36 3.91
CA PHE A 125 -3.77 -0.70 2.58
C PHE A 125 -4.63 -1.77 1.91
N ALA A 126 -4.80 -1.65 0.60
CA ALA A 126 -5.33 -2.70 -0.25
C ALA A 126 -4.23 -3.20 -1.19
N GLY A 127 -3.97 -4.48 -1.17
CA GLY A 127 -2.98 -5.13 -2.02
C GLY A 127 -3.28 -6.62 -2.14
N HIS A 128 -2.70 -7.23 -3.17
CA HIS A 128 -2.81 -8.67 -3.42
C HIS A 128 -1.44 -9.36 -3.42
N ASP A 129 -0.36 -8.59 -3.42
CA ASP A 129 1.01 -9.09 -3.35
C ASP A 129 1.59 -8.79 -1.97
N PRO A 130 1.87 -9.82 -1.14
CA PRO A 130 2.43 -9.62 0.20
C PRO A 130 3.89 -9.16 0.19
N ALA A 131 4.55 -9.14 -0.97
CA ALA A 131 5.92 -8.66 -1.13
C ALA A 131 6.02 -7.15 -1.39
N LEU A 132 4.89 -6.46 -1.54
CA LEU A 132 4.77 -5.00 -1.63
C LEU A 132 4.48 -4.39 -0.22
#